data_5a5be665ff1e640021affe697f5404b3
#
_entry.id   5a5be665ff1e640021affe697f5404b3
#
_cell.length_a   1.000
_cell.length_b   1.000
_cell.length_c   1.000
_cell.angle_alpha   90.00
_cell.angle_beta   90.00
_cell.angle_gamma   90.00
#
_symmetry.space_group_name_H-M   'P 1'
#
loop_
_entity.id
_entity.type
_entity.pdbx_description
1 polymer ?
#
loop_
_entity_poly.entity_id
_entity_poly.type
_entity_poly.pdbx_seq_one_letter_code
_entity_poly.pdbx_strand_id
1 'polypeptide(L)'
;MNDLFWPDGQYSGGNENLKPEESQYFAFSMSNQSFLGKIKLTASIKDYKDLIVWQPNEDFKYIPINVSSAERTSYNIQYLKEFSNFQMQLSYNVYESLDKDIDEKLLYVPDNSASLLMVYKQNNSTHCSLNYKFTGNRILQYASSFAEQVDDESYGLLSFGVSNLFNWQGRNVVVFNLTVDNLLDEEYISTIGYPEPGRSVNFTLEYKI
;
A
#
# COMPACT_ATOMS: atom_id res chain seq x y z
N MET A 1 -9.24 17.43 4.89
CA MET A 1 -10.35 18.19 5.53
C MET A 1 -10.71 17.60 6.90
N ASN A 2 -10.61 16.30 7.12
CA ASN A 2 -10.88 15.68 8.43
C ASN A 2 -9.86 16.08 9.51
N ASP A 3 -8.59 16.26 9.16
CA ASP A 3 -7.52 16.53 10.12
C ASP A 3 -7.66 17.89 10.83
N LEU A 4 -8.24 18.90 10.16
CA LEU A 4 -8.55 20.21 10.73
C LEU A 4 -9.63 20.10 11.82
N PHE A 5 -10.70 19.34 11.53
CA PHE A 5 -11.94 19.30 12.31
C PHE A 5 -12.22 17.92 12.92
N TRP A 6 -11.19 17.12 13.12
CA TRP A 6 -11.36 15.85 13.83
C TRP A 6 -11.93 16.12 15.23
N PRO A 7 -12.98 15.38 15.65
CA PRO A 7 -13.60 15.60 16.95
C PRO A 7 -12.58 15.51 18.08
N ASP A 8 -12.63 16.49 18.98
CA ASP A 8 -11.75 16.51 20.14
C ASP A 8 -12.15 15.41 21.13
N GLY A 9 -11.28 14.44 21.34
CA GLY A 9 -11.46 13.30 22.22
C GLY A 9 -10.32 13.16 23.23
N GLN A 10 -10.42 12.14 24.06
CA GLN A 10 -9.39 11.84 25.06
C GLN A 10 -8.05 11.47 24.43
N TYR A 11 -8.06 10.75 23.30
CA TYR A 11 -6.87 10.17 22.69
C TYR A 11 -6.49 10.80 21.35
N SER A 12 -7.36 11.61 20.77
CA SER A 12 -7.10 12.28 19.48
C SER A 12 -7.88 13.58 19.37
N GLY A 13 -7.41 14.49 18.52
CA GLY A 13 -8.09 15.75 18.21
C GLY A 13 -7.58 16.34 16.92
N GLY A 14 -8.36 17.21 16.29
CA GLY A 14 -7.96 17.97 15.11
C GLY A 14 -7.04 19.13 15.46
N ASN A 15 -6.54 19.79 14.42
CA ASN A 15 -5.74 21.00 14.55
C ASN A 15 -6.16 22.02 13.47
N GLU A 16 -6.88 23.05 13.89
CA GLU A 16 -7.38 24.09 12.99
C GLU A 16 -6.28 25.00 12.43
N ASN A 17 -5.06 24.94 12.97
CA ASN A 17 -3.92 25.74 12.54
C ASN A 17 -3.07 25.06 11.45
N LEU A 18 -3.50 23.90 10.94
CA LEU A 18 -2.78 23.21 9.88
C LEU A 18 -2.72 24.05 8.61
N LYS A 19 -1.53 24.10 8.02
CA LYS A 19 -1.31 24.61 6.68
C LYS A 19 -1.57 23.50 5.66
N PRO A 20 -1.96 23.86 4.41
CA PRO A 20 -2.04 22.90 3.32
C PRO A 20 -0.67 22.29 3.04
N GLU A 21 -0.65 20.98 2.79
CA GLU A 21 0.55 20.30 2.26
C GLU A 21 0.83 20.77 0.83
N GLU A 22 2.10 20.99 0.53
CA GLU A 22 2.58 21.21 -0.82
C GLU A 22 3.56 20.08 -1.20
N SER A 23 3.55 19.62 -2.44
CA SER A 23 4.55 18.67 -2.91
C SER A 23 5.00 18.93 -4.33
N GLN A 24 6.29 18.69 -4.58
CA GLN A 24 6.88 18.66 -5.91
C GLN A 24 7.34 17.24 -6.22
N TYR A 25 7.06 16.77 -7.41
CA TYR A 25 7.39 15.43 -7.85
C TYR A 25 8.12 15.45 -9.18
N PHE A 26 9.30 14.82 -9.21
CA PHE A 26 10.08 14.62 -10.41
C PHE A 26 10.31 13.12 -10.59
N ALA A 27 10.11 12.62 -11.80
CA ALA A 27 10.37 11.23 -12.11
C ALA A 27 11.00 11.07 -13.48
N PHE A 28 11.97 10.17 -13.56
CA PHE A 28 12.52 9.67 -14.80
C PHE A 28 12.18 8.19 -14.94
N SER A 29 11.64 7.80 -16.11
CA SER A 29 11.30 6.41 -16.38
C SER A 29 11.89 5.96 -17.72
N MET A 30 12.40 4.74 -17.73
CA MET A 30 12.87 4.06 -18.92
C MET A 30 12.19 2.70 -19.02
N SER A 31 11.73 2.33 -20.22
CA SER A 31 11.12 1.02 -20.43
C SER A 31 11.64 0.37 -21.71
N ASN A 32 11.78 -0.96 -21.65
CA ASN A 32 12.12 -1.79 -22.78
C ASN A 32 11.12 -2.94 -22.88
N GLN A 33 10.71 -3.25 -24.09
CA GLN A 33 9.85 -4.41 -24.37
C GLN A 33 10.55 -5.32 -25.37
N SER A 34 10.61 -6.60 -25.02
CA SER A 34 11.21 -7.64 -25.84
C SER A 34 10.35 -8.91 -25.79
N PHE A 35 10.77 -9.96 -26.49
CA PHE A 35 10.12 -11.29 -26.38
C PHE A 35 10.20 -11.87 -24.95
N LEU A 36 11.15 -11.42 -24.13
CA LEU A 36 11.28 -11.83 -22.73
C LEU A 36 10.25 -11.15 -21.81
N GLY A 37 9.63 -10.05 -22.23
CA GLY A 37 8.67 -9.27 -21.48
C GLY A 37 8.97 -7.78 -21.52
N LYS A 38 8.23 -7.02 -20.73
CA LYS A 38 8.42 -5.57 -20.57
C LYS A 38 9.05 -5.30 -19.21
N ILE A 39 10.16 -4.57 -19.24
CA ILE A 39 10.82 -4.04 -18.03
C ILE A 39 10.63 -2.53 -18.03
N LYS A 40 10.28 -1.96 -16.89
CA LYS A 40 10.26 -0.52 -16.64
C LYS A 40 11.05 -0.21 -15.38
N LEU A 41 11.96 0.74 -15.49
CA LEU A 41 12.72 1.32 -14.38
C LEU A 41 12.23 2.74 -14.17
N THR A 42 12.05 3.15 -12.92
CA THR A 42 11.67 4.51 -12.57
C THR A 42 12.50 4.96 -11.38
N ALA A 43 13.10 6.12 -11.48
CA ALA A 43 13.67 6.85 -10.34
C ALA A 43 12.85 8.11 -10.13
N SER A 44 12.53 8.45 -8.88
CA SER A 44 11.74 9.63 -8.58
C SER A 44 12.14 10.25 -7.25
N ILE A 45 11.97 11.56 -7.18
CA ILE A 45 12.16 12.37 -5.98
C ILE A 45 10.86 13.12 -5.73
N LYS A 46 10.40 13.11 -4.50
CA LYS A 46 9.25 13.87 -4.05
C LYS A 46 9.62 14.68 -2.82
N ASP A 47 9.63 16.00 -2.97
CA ASP A 47 9.76 16.94 -1.88
C ASP A 47 8.40 17.30 -1.34
N TYR A 48 8.28 17.36 -0.02
CA TYR A 48 7.09 17.78 0.70
C TYR A 48 7.42 19.02 1.52
N LYS A 49 6.46 19.92 1.59
CA LYS A 49 6.48 21.07 2.46
C LYS A 49 5.18 21.12 3.26
N ASP A 50 5.30 21.45 4.54
CA ASP A 50 4.18 21.47 5.48
C ASP A 50 3.41 20.11 5.51
N LEU A 51 4.14 18.97 5.37
CA LEU A 51 3.56 17.62 5.41
C LEU A 51 2.81 17.41 6.73
N ILE A 52 1.58 16.93 6.66
CA ILE A 52 0.76 16.65 7.84
C ILE A 52 1.05 15.23 8.34
N VAL A 53 1.47 15.13 9.58
CA VAL A 53 1.68 13.85 10.26
C VAL A 53 0.92 13.82 11.60
N TRP A 54 0.41 12.66 11.97
CA TRP A 54 -0.23 12.45 13.26
C TRP A 54 0.80 12.02 14.29
N GLN A 55 0.96 12.81 15.36
CA GLN A 55 1.92 12.52 16.42
C GLN A 55 1.26 12.68 17.79
N PRO A 56 1.72 11.91 18.81
CA PRO A 56 1.30 12.15 20.19
C PRO A 56 1.90 13.46 20.70
N ASN A 57 1.09 14.28 21.33
CA ASN A 57 1.55 15.45 22.09
C ASN A 57 2.01 15.05 23.51
N GLU A 58 2.37 16.02 24.33
CA GLU A 58 2.81 15.81 25.73
C GLU A 58 1.77 15.11 26.62
N ASP A 59 0.49 15.21 26.27
CA ASP A 59 -0.63 14.57 26.97
C ASP A 59 -0.97 13.17 26.39
N PHE A 60 -0.11 12.60 25.55
CA PHE A 60 -0.32 11.34 24.81
C PHE A 60 -1.54 11.36 23.88
N LYS A 61 -2.00 12.53 23.51
CA LYS A 61 -3.11 12.72 22.59
C LYS A 61 -2.55 12.87 21.18
N TYR A 62 -3.03 12.06 20.25
CA TYR A 62 -2.66 12.13 18.83
C TYR A 62 -3.30 13.35 18.19
N ILE A 63 -2.48 14.24 17.66
CA ILE A 63 -2.89 15.44 16.93
C ILE A 63 -2.13 15.53 15.60
N PRO A 64 -2.76 16.03 14.53
CA PRO A 64 -2.06 16.30 13.28
C PRO A 64 -1.25 17.59 13.40
N ILE A 65 0.00 17.53 12.96
CA ILE A 65 0.90 18.69 12.89
C ILE A 65 1.53 18.78 11.51
N ASN A 66 1.95 19.98 11.10
CA ASN A 66 2.78 20.14 9.94
C ASN A 66 4.25 19.92 10.32
N VAL A 67 4.96 19.06 9.57
CA VAL A 67 6.42 19.03 9.54
C VAL A 67 6.90 19.97 8.45
N SER A 68 7.99 20.72 8.67
CA SER A 68 8.39 21.83 7.79
C SER A 68 8.79 21.33 6.41
N SER A 69 9.54 20.22 6.34
CA SER A 69 9.94 19.62 5.08
C SER A 69 10.29 18.15 5.20
N ALA A 70 9.93 17.42 4.18
CA ALA A 70 10.28 16.01 4.05
C ALA A 70 10.67 15.69 2.60
N GLU A 71 11.45 14.64 2.41
CA GLU A 71 11.87 14.17 1.10
C GLU A 71 11.69 12.67 1.00
N ARG A 72 11.30 12.20 -0.18
CA ARG A 72 11.29 10.78 -0.50
C ARG A 72 11.88 10.53 -1.88
N THR A 73 12.98 9.82 -1.92
CA THR A 73 13.55 9.25 -3.14
C THR A 73 13.04 7.83 -3.28
N SER A 74 12.69 7.41 -4.50
CA SER A 74 12.25 6.06 -4.76
C SER A 74 12.78 5.50 -6.08
N TYR A 75 13.13 4.23 -6.05
CA TYR A 75 13.56 3.45 -7.19
C TYR A 75 12.61 2.29 -7.38
N ASN A 76 12.04 2.17 -8.56
CA ASN A 76 11.08 1.14 -8.90
C ASN A 76 11.55 0.33 -10.11
N ILE A 77 11.47 -0.98 -10.00
CA ILE A 77 11.57 -1.91 -11.14
C ILE A 77 10.25 -2.64 -11.29
N GLN A 78 9.72 -2.66 -12.51
CA GLN A 78 8.54 -3.43 -12.88
C GLN A 78 8.90 -4.38 -14.01
N TYR A 79 8.37 -5.59 -13.93
CA TYR A 79 8.44 -6.59 -14.97
C TYR A 79 7.05 -7.13 -15.28
N LEU A 80 6.69 -7.14 -16.55
CA LEU A 80 5.45 -7.68 -17.06
C LEU A 80 5.76 -8.72 -18.13
N LYS A 81 5.19 -9.90 -17.98
CA LYS A 81 5.24 -10.95 -18.98
C LYS A 81 3.85 -11.52 -19.21
N GLU A 82 3.49 -11.62 -20.48
CA GLU A 82 2.26 -12.26 -20.94
C GLU A 82 2.60 -13.47 -21.79
N PHE A 83 1.92 -14.56 -21.51
CA PHE A 83 1.86 -15.78 -22.31
C PHE A 83 0.43 -15.92 -22.81
N SER A 84 0.14 -16.96 -23.60
CA SER A 84 -1.21 -17.16 -24.16
C SER A 84 -2.30 -17.21 -23.08
N ASN A 85 -2.03 -17.87 -21.96
CA ASN A 85 -2.99 -18.08 -20.88
C ASN A 85 -2.47 -17.69 -19.49
N PHE A 86 -1.32 -17.05 -19.43
CA PHE A 86 -0.68 -16.69 -18.17
C PHE A 86 -0.12 -15.27 -18.25
N GLN A 87 -0.37 -14.48 -17.22
CA GLN A 87 0.19 -13.14 -17.03
C GLN A 87 0.92 -13.07 -15.70
N MET A 88 2.10 -12.48 -15.68
CA MET A 88 2.88 -12.22 -14.49
C MET A 88 3.30 -10.76 -14.47
N GLN A 89 3.07 -10.11 -13.34
CA GLN A 89 3.55 -8.77 -13.05
C GLN A 89 4.31 -8.79 -11.73
N LEU A 90 5.55 -8.33 -11.77
CA LEU A 90 6.43 -8.15 -10.60
C LEU A 90 6.76 -6.68 -10.48
N SER A 91 6.73 -6.16 -9.25
CA SER A 91 7.22 -4.83 -8.92
C SER A 91 8.07 -4.89 -7.65
N TYR A 92 9.17 -4.16 -7.64
CA TYR A 92 10.01 -3.96 -6.47
C TYR A 92 10.34 -2.48 -6.33
N ASN A 93 10.20 -1.97 -5.13
CA ASN A 93 10.47 -0.57 -4.80
C ASN A 93 11.47 -0.49 -3.65
N VAL A 94 12.35 0.47 -3.74
CA VAL A 94 13.23 0.91 -2.63
C VAL A 94 12.89 2.36 -2.35
N TYR A 95 12.79 2.72 -1.08
CA TYR A 95 12.46 4.07 -0.64
C TYR A 95 13.54 4.57 0.32
N GLU A 96 13.98 5.79 0.07
CA GLU A 96 14.76 6.59 0.99
C GLU A 96 13.87 7.78 1.36
N SER A 97 13.52 7.92 2.63
CA SER A 97 12.65 8.98 3.11
C SER A 97 13.26 9.67 4.30
N LEU A 98 13.10 10.98 4.38
CA LEU A 98 13.69 11.81 5.40
C LEU A 98 12.70 12.88 5.85
N ASP A 99 12.45 12.96 7.14
CA ASP A 99 11.92 14.13 7.81
C ASP A 99 13.09 15.05 8.12
N LYS A 100 13.16 16.19 7.42
CA LYS A 100 14.30 17.11 7.51
C LYS A 100 14.35 17.93 8.80
N ASP A 101 13.26 17.91 9.60
CA ASP A 101 13.20 18.64 10.87
C ASP A 101 13.90 17.89 11.99
N ILE A 102 13.85 16.58 11.96
CA ILE A 102 14.38 15.71 13.02
C ILE A 102 15.51 14.79 12.53
N ASP A 103 15.82 14.81 11.22
CA ASP A 103 16.84 13.96 10.57
C ASP A 103 16.56 12.45 10.74
N GLU A 104 15.29 12.07 10.66
CA GLU A 104 14.82 10.70 10.81
C GLU A 104 14.03 10.23 9.57
N LYS A 105 13.90 8.92 9.38
CA LYS A 105 13.05 8.37 8.32
C LYS A 105 11.59 8.74 8.55
N LEU A 106 10.85 9.02 7.49
CA LEU A 106 9.41 9.28 7.58
C LEU A 106 8.66 8.08 8.16
N LEU A 107 7.72 8.37 9.06
CA LEU A 107 6.82 7.36 9.63
C LEU A 107 6.00 6.66 8.55
N TYR A 108 5.74 5.38 8.75
CA TYR A 108 4.91 4.53 7.87
C TYR A 108 5.43 4.33 6.44
N VAL A 109 6.62 4.82 6.12
CA VAL A 109 7.27 4.58 4.82
C VAL A 109 8.20 3.37 4.95
N PRO A 110 7.93 2.26 4.26
CA PRO A 110 8.80 1.08 4.32
C PRO A 110 10.12 1.33 3.60
N ASP A 111 11.19 0.66 4.01
CA ASP A 111 12.49 0.73 3.30
C ASP A 111 12.39 0.16 1.88
N ASN A 112 11.54 -0.84 1.70
CA ASN A 112 11.27 -1.43 0.40
C ASN A 112 9.88 -2.10 0.38
N SER A 113 9.39 -2.38 -0.82
CA SER A 113 8.18 -3.16 -1.01
C SER A 113 8.28 -3.99 -2.29
N ALA A 114 7.58 -5.12 -2.32
CA ALA A 114 7.47 -5.94 -3.51
C ALA A 114 6.01 -6.34 -3.75
N SER A 115 5.67 -6.58 -5.00
CA SER A 115 4.40 -7.20 -5.35
C SER A 115 4.58 -8.17 -6.51
N LEU A 116 3.90 -9.31 -6.44
CA LEU A 116 3.81 -10.29 -7.50
C LEU A 116 2.33 -10.59 -7.75
N LEU A 117 1.87 -10.31 -8.95
CA LEU A 117 0.56 -10.73 -9.44
C LEU A 117 0.75 -11.77 -10.54
N MET A 118 0.12 -12.92 -10.38
CA MET A 118 0.05 -13.97 -11.36
C MET A 118 -1.42 -14.24 -11.69
N VAL A 119 -1.76 -14.25 -12.98
CA VAL A 119 -3.11 -14.55 -13.45
C VAL A 119 -3.02 -15.69 -14.45
N TYR A 120 -3.72 -16.78 -14.17
CA TYR A 120 -3.87 -17.90 -15.09
C TYR A 120 -5.29 -17.92 -15.65
N LYS A 121 -5.40 -17.83 -16.98
CA LYS A 121 -6.67 -17.92 -17.71
C LYS A 121 -6.85 -19.35 -18.19
N GLN A 122 -7.66 -20.14 -17.49
CA GLN A 122 -7.96 -21.51 -17.91
C GLN A 122 -8.72 -21.52 -19.23
N ASN A 123 -9.64 -20.57 -19.40
CA ASN A 123 -10.43 -20.33 -20.60
C ASN A 123 -10.99 -18.90 -20.59
N ASN A 124 -11.85 -18.54 -21.54
CA ASN A 124 -12.42 -17.19 -21.60
C ASN A 124 -13.36 -16.84 -20.43
N SER A 125 -13.79 -17.84 -19.68
CA SER A 125 -14.77 -17.68 -18.58
C SER A 125 -14.14 -17.85 -17.21
N THR A 126 -13.02 -18.56 -17.10
CA THR A 126 -12.41 -18.92 -15.79
C THR A 126 -11.00 -18.44 -15.71
N HIS A 127 -10.68 -17.71 -14.66
CA HIS A 127 -9.31 -17.35 -14.33
C HIS A 127 -9.05 -17.47 -12.83
N CYS A 128 -7.79 -17.77 -12.51
CA CYS A 128 -7.26 -17.80 -11.16
C CYS A 128 -6.21 -16.71 -11.01
N SER A 129 -6.12 -16.11 -9.85
CA SER A 129 -5.10 -15.12 -9.53
C SER A 129 -4.38 -15.46 -8.23
N LEU A 130 -3.09 -15.18 -8.20
CA LEU A 130 -2.26 -15.20 -7.00
C LEU A 130 -1.64 -13.83 -6.86
N ASN A 131 -1.80 -13.22 -5.70
CA ASN A 131 -1.25 -11.91 -5.39
C ASN A 131 -0.43 -12.00 -4.12
N TYR A 132 0.85 -11.66 -4.20
CA TYR A 132 1.74 -11.53 -3.06
C TYR A 132 2.19 -10.09 -2.92
N LYS A 133 2.07 -9.53 -1.72
CA LYS A 133 2.55 -8.20 -1.37
C LYS A 133 3.49 -8.31 -0.19
N PHE A 134 4.67 -7.74 -0.33
CA PHE A 134 5.68 -7.63 0.72
C PHE A 134 5.84 -6.16 1.10
N THR A 135 5.88 -5.89 2.40
CA THR A 135 6.18 -4.60 3.00
C THR A 135 7.42 -4.77 3.86
N GLY A 136 8.46 -3.98 3.59
CA GLY A 136 9.70 -3.98 4.37
C GLY A 136 9.54 -3.27 5.70
N ASN A 137 10.61 -3.26 6.48
CA ASN A 137 10.65 -2.59 7.78
C ASN A 137 10.31 -1.10 7.65
N ARG A 138 9.65 -0.55 8.66
CA ARG A 138 9.28 0.86 8.75
C ARG A 138 9.18 1.31 10.20
N ILE A 139 9.30 2.61 10.43
CA ILE A 139 9.07 3.22 11.74
C ILE A 139 7.60 3.62 11.82
N LEU A 140 6.92 3.23 12.89
CA LEU A 140 5.53 3.60 13.16
C LEU A 140 5.41 4.77 14.13
N GLN A 141 6.39 4.95 15.00
CA GLN A 141 6.45 6.01 16.00
C GLN A 141 7.90 6.36 16.30
N TYR A 142 8.21 7.65 16.37
CA TYR A 142 9.52 8.11 16.83
C TYR A 142 9.65 7.99 18.34
N ALA A 143 10.89 7.83 18.81
CA ALA A 143 11.20 7.96 20.22
C ALA A 143 10.89 9.39 20.70
N SER A 144 10.38 9.51 21.92
CA SER A 144 10.13 10.79 22.60
C SER A 144 10.52 10.70 24.09
N SER A 145 10.39 11.80 24.82
CA SER A 145 10.63 11.79 26.27
C SER A 145 9.66 10.86 27.04
N PHE A 146 8.59 10.44 26.40
CA PHE A 146 7.48 9.69 27.03
C PHE A 146 7.19 8.33 26.38
N ALA A 147 7.79 8.04 25.22
CA ALA A 147 7.54 6.81 24.47
C ALA A 147 8.79 6.34 23.75
N GLU A 148 8.98 5.03 23.70
CA GLU A 148 10.03 4.39 22.89
C GLU A 148 9.65 4.41 21.42
N GLN A 149 10.66 4.31 20.54
CA GLN A 149 10.43 4.10 19.12
C GLN A 149 9.69 2.78 18.89
N VAL A 150 8.75 2.78 17.98
CA VAL A 150 8.05 1.58 17.53
C VAL A 150 8.41 1.31 16.09
N ASP A 151 9.12 0.21 15.90
CA ASP A 151 9.45 -0.33 14.57
C ASP A 151 8.46 -1.43 14.22
N ASP A 152 8.12 -1.51 12.95
CA ASP A 152 7.33 -2.59 12.37
C ASP A 152 8.24 -3.48 11.53
N GLU A 153 8.23 -4.77 11.83
CA GLU A 153 8.99 -5.74 11.05
C GLU A 153 8.34 -5.96 9.67
N SER A 154 9.15 -6.44 8.74
CA SER A 154 8.66 -6.76 7.41
C SER A 154 7.65 -7.91 7.43
N TYR A 155 6.63 -7.83 6.60
CA TYR A 155 5.62 -8.87 6.45
C TYR A 155 5.23 -9.11 4.99
N GLY A 156 4.59 -10.25 4.74
CA GLY A 156 4.15 -10.64 3.40
C GLY A 156 2.74 -11.20 3.38
N LEU A 157 1.89 -10.63 2.55
CA LEU A 157 0.49 -11.02 2.41
C LEU A 157 0.27 -11.76 1.09
N LEU A 158 -0.25 -12.97 1.18
CA LEU A 158 -0.61 -13.80 0.04
C LEU A 158 -2.12 -13.88 -0.09
N SER A 159 -2.64 -13.56 -1.28
CA SER A 159 -4.07 -13.71 -1.61
C SER A 159 -4.24 -14.59 -2.83
N PHE A 160 -5.31 -15.36 -2.84
CA PHE A 160 -5.70 -16.22 -3.96
C PHE A 160 -7.13 -15.90 -4.38
N GLY A 161 -7.37 -15.82 -5.69
CA GLY A 161 -8.67 -15.54 -6.25
C GLY A 161 -9.06 -16.50 -7.37
N VAL A 162 -10.34 -16.82 -7.46
CA VAL A 162 -10.93 -17.52 -8.61
C VAL A 162 -12.13 -16.72 -9.07
N SER A 163 -12.19 -16.47 -10.37
CA SER A 163 -13.35 -15.86 -11.02
C SER A 163 -13.87 -16.77 -12.13
N ASN A 164 -15.19 -16.94 -12.18
CA ASN A 164 -15.82 -17.72 -13.22
C ASN A 164 -17.05 -16.99 -13.74
N LEU A 165 -17.20 -16.96 -15.06
CA LEU A 165 -18.31 -16.36 -15.77
C LEU A 165 -19.15 -17.47 -16.42
N PHE A 166 -20.39 -17.62 -16.00
CA PHE A 166 -21.35 -18.57 -16.56
C PHE A 166 -22.36 -17.83 -17.44
N ASN A 167 -22.53 -18.30 -18.67
CA ASN A 167 -23.62 -17.87 -19.52
C ASN A 167 -24.87 -18.68 -19.17
N TRP A 168 -25.87 -18.02 -18.62
CA TRP A 168 -27.18 -18.65 -18.30
C TRP A 168 -28.17 -18.33 -19.41
N GLN A 169 -28.72 -19.34 -20.05
CA GLN A 169 -29.73 -19.23 -21.12
C GLN A 169 -29.38 -18.29 -22.30
N GLY A 170 -28.07 -18.12 -22.59
CA GLY A 170 -27.59 -17.39 -23.76
C GLY A 170 -27.70 -15.86 -23.73
N ARG A 171 -28.32 -15.28 -22.69
CA ARG A 171 -28.48 -13.81 -22.53
C ARG A 171 -28.03 -13.30 -21.16
N ASN A 172 -28.13 -14.14 -20.15
CA ASN A 172 -27.85 -13.73 -18.78
C ASN A 172 -26.44 -14.21 -18.38
N VAL A 173 -25.73 -13.37 -17.67
CA VAL A 173 -24.36 -13.66 -17.21
C VAL A 173 -24.36 -13.74 -15.69
N VAL A 174 -23.89 -14.87 -15.16
CA VAL A 174 -23.61 -15.03 -13.74
C VAL A 174 -22.10 -14.98 -13.54
N VAL A 175 -21.62 -14.05 -12.74
CA VAL A 175 -20.22 -13.95 -12.37
C VAL A 175 -20.06 -14.40 -10.92
N PHE A 176 -19.22 -15.38 -10.75
CA PHE A 176 -18.82 -15.92 -9.45
C PHE A 176 -17.38 -15.47 -9.15
N ASN A 177 -17.15 -14.86 -8.00
CA ASN A 177 -15.83 -14.55 -7.51
C ASN A 177 -15.64 -15.10 -6.10
N LEU A 178 -14.52 -15.77 -5.89
CA LEU A 178 -14.04 -16.21 -4.58
C LEU A 178 -12.64 -15.66 -4.38
N THR A 179 -12.41 -14.95 -3.28
CA THR A 179 -11.08 -14.47 -2.90
C THR A 179 -10.78 -14.87 -1.47
N VAL A 180 -9.60 -15.40 -1.25
CA VAL A 180 -9.03 -15.62 0.09
C VAL A 180 -7.90 -14.63 0.26
N ASP A 181 -8.07 -13.66 1.15
CA ASP A 181 -7.05 -12.69 1.50
C ASP A 181 -6.27 -13.14 2.73
N ASN A 182 -4.99 -12.75 2.78
CA ASN A 182 -4.07 -13.15 3.83
C ASN A 182 -4.08 -14.68 4.05
N LEU A 183 -3.83 -15.44 2.98
CA LEU A 183 -3.91 -16.91 2.96
C LEU A 183 -3.02 -17.59 4.02
N LEU A 184 -1.89 -16.96 4.37
CA LEU A 184 -0.94 -17.47 5.36
C LEU A 184 -1.30 -17.12 6.80
N ASP A 185 -2.34 -16.28 6.99
CA ASP A 185 -2.80 -15.80 8.31
C ASP A 185 -1.73 -15.00 9.05
N GLU A 186 -1.00 -14.16 8.29
CA GLU A 186 0.06 -13.29 8.81
C GLU A 186 -0.53 -12.25 9.76
N GLU A 187 0.07 -12.10 10.92
CA GLU A 187 -0.28 -11.03 11.86
C GLU A 187 0.51 -9.77 11.48
N TYR A 188 -0.17 -8.68 11.23
CA TYR A 188 0.44 -7.40 10.88
C TYR A 188 -0.40 -6.23 11.38
N ILE A 189 0.22 -5.06 11.44
CA ILE A 189 -0.43 -3.81 11.79
C ILE A 189 -0.19 -2.79 10.68
N SER A 190 -1.19 -2.01 10.30
CA SER A 190 -0.99 -0.86 9.40
C SER A 190 -0.85 0.44 10.16
N THR A 191 -1.48 0.52 11.32
CA THR A 191 -1.47 1.68 12.21
C THR A 191 -1.40 1.19 13.65
N ILE A 192 -0.61 1.86 14.50
CA ILE A 192 -0.48 1.53 15.92
C ILE A 192 -1.87 1.49 16.59
N GLY A 193 -2.12 0.42 17.35
CA GLY A 193 -3.37 0.20 18.07
C GLY A 193 -4.52 -0.35 17.22
N TYR A 194 -4.32 -0.57 15.93
CA TYR A 194 -5.32 -1.14 15.02
C TYR A 194 -4.80 -2.43 14.40
N PRO A 195 -5.07 -3.59 15.01
CA PRO A 195 -4.70 -4.87 14.41
C PRO A 195 -5.50 -5.06 13.11
N GLU A 196 -4.82 -5.52 12.09
CA GLU A 196 -5.43 -5.83 10.80
C GLU A 196 -6.13 -7.20 10.85
N PRO A 197 -7.15 -7.43 10.00
CA PRO A 197 -7.82 -8.71 9.95
C PRO A 197 -6.84 -9.79 9.48
N GLY A 198 -6.89 -10.95 10.14
CA GLY A 198 -6.22 -12.16 9.67
C GLY A 198 -6.78 -12.67 8.34
N ARG A 199 -6.69 -13.96 8.10
CA ARG A 199 -7.25 -14.60 6.90
C ARG A 199 -8.74 -14.31 6.75
N SER A 200 -9.13 -13.85 5.55
CA SER A 200 -10.53 -13.59 5.23
C SER A 200 -10.94 -14.25 3.91
N VAL A 201 -12.22 -14.60 3.80
CA VAL A 201 -12.79 -15.20 2.60
C VAL A 201 -13.93 -14.33 2.12
N ASN A 202 -13.83 -13.85 0.89
CA ASN A 202 -14.83 -13.03 0.23
C ASN A 202 -15.47 -13.80 -0.92
N PHE A 203 -16.78 -13.81 -0.94
CA PHE A 203 -17.58 -14.43 -1.98
C PHE A 203 -18.52 -13.41 -2.61
N THR A 204 -18.52 -13.31 -3.93
CA THR A 204 -19.42 -12.43 -4.66
C THR A 204 -20.11 -13.20 -5.78
N LEU A 205 -21.43 -13.04 -5.88
CA LEU A 205 -22.24 -13.54 -6.97
C LEU A 205 -22.95 -12.36 -7.62
N GLU A 206 -22.65 -12.10 -8.89
CA GLU A 206 -23.32 -11.08 -9.68
C GLU A 206 -24.19 -11.71 -10.75
N TYR A 207 -25.39 -11.20 -10.92
CA TYR A 207 -26.29 -11.59 -12.00
C TYR A 207 -26.56 -10.37 -12.89
N LYS A 208 -26.23 -10.50 -14.18
CA LYS A 208 -26.43 -9.46 -15.19
C LYS A 208 -27.47 -9.94 -16.19
N ILE A 209 -28.50 -9.14 -16.39
CA ILE A 209 -29.64 -9.37 -17.31
C ILE A 209 -29.32 -8.75 -18.67
#